data_9089e8fade4354d414ae1ddece276097
#
_entry.id   9089e8fade4354d414ae1ddece276097
#
_cell.length_a   1.000
_cell.length_b   1.000
_cell.length_c   1.000
_cell.angle_alpha   90.00
_cell.angle_beta   90.00
_cell.angle_gamma   90.00
#
_symmetry.space_group_name_H-M   'P 1'
#
loop_
_entity.id
_entity.type
_entity.pdbx_description
1 polymer ?
#
loop_
_entity_poly.entity_id
_entity_poly.type
_entity_poly.pdbx_seq_one_letter_code
_entity_poly.pdbx_strand_id
1 'polypeptide(L)'
;MNILAFDTTATRLSVGYMKNGILEGFESAEGLRHAEILISTIEAALGKAGARLEDMDLFACSRGPGSFMGLRIGLATAKGLSLAAAKPWVSVSYLDAAAAAYCGEDLAIPLIDARKNRVYAAFYRRGARIGEYLDIAVSRLMEALAQEDRVTFLGPDADLVRDFCAERAGFSILQENPEAVMEAMCRLAESTLEQEGPGSPGSGPMYLREPDIG
;
A
#
# COMPACT_ATOMS: atom_id res chain seq x y z
N MET A 1 -14.65 -0.91 14.66
CA MET A 1 -13.38 -0.24 14.99
C MET A 1 -13.26 1.01 14.14
N ASN A 2 -12.64 2.08 14.68
CA ASN A 2 -12.30 3.32 13.97
C ASN A 2 -10.82 3.26 13.60
N ILE A 3 -10.50 3.23 12.32
CA ILE A 3 -9.15 3.01 11.79
C ILE A 3 -8.74 4.22 10.95
N LEU A 4 -7.60 4.82 11.27
CA LEU A 4 -6.94 5.80 10.41
C LEU A 4 -5.75 5.12 9.74
N ALA A 5 -5.80 5.00 8.42
CA ALA A 5 -4.75 4.42 7.61
C ALA A 5 -4.17 5.44 6.63
N PHE A 6 -2.88 5.34 6.32
CA PHE A 6 -2.24 6.17 5.30
C PHE A 6 -1.07 5.47 4.61
N ASP A 7 -0.91 5.80 3.34
CA ASP A 7 0.22 5.37 2.51
C ASP A 7 1.02 6.57 2.01
N THR A 8 2.33 6.51 2.25
CA THR A 8 3.32 7.51 1.84
C THR A 8 4.40 6.90 0.95
N THR A 9 4.21 5.67 0.49
CA THR A 9 5.28 4.87 -0.13
C THR A 9 5.40 5.05 -1.64
N ALA A 10 4.32 5.49 -2.30
CA ALA A 10 4.26 5.81 -3.72
C ALA A 10 4.38 7.33 -3.97
N THR A 11 4.22 7.78 -5.21
CA THR A 11 4.14 9.21 -5.58
C THR A 11 2.85 9.86 -5.10
N ARG A 12 1.80 9.08 -4.90
CA ARG A 12 0.54 9.51 -4.32
C ARG A 12 0.56 9.26 -2.82
N LEU A 13 0.27 10.31 -2.05
CA LEU A 13 -0.13 10.19 -0.65
C LEU A 13 -1.61 9.81 -0.61
N SER A 14 -1.98 8.81 0.18
CA SER A 14 -3.38 8.46 0.41
C SER A 14 -3.65 8.32 1.91
N VAL A 15 -4.80 8.80 2.35
CA VAL A 15 -5.28 8.72 3.74
C VAL A 15 -6.72 8.24 3.73
N GLY A 16 -7.05 7.29 4.60
CA GLY A 16 -8.40 6.76 4.77
C GLY A 16 -8.80 6.69 6.23
N TYR A 17 -10.03 7.04 6.50
CA TYR A 17 -10.69 6.80 7.78
C TYR A 17 -11.82 5.81 7.60
N MET A 18 -11.73 4.67 8.27
CA MET A 18 -12.75 3.63 8.28
C MET A 18 -13.44 3.58 9.64
N LYS A 19 -14.77 3.51 9.64
CA LYS A 19 -15.60 3.33 10.81
C LYS A 19 -16.49 2.11 10.65
N ASN A 20 -16.34 1.15 11.55
CA ASN A 20 -17.15 -0.07 11.55
C ASN A 20 -17.19 -0.79 10.19
N GLY A 21 -16.05 -0.86 9.52
CA GLY A 21 -15.90 -1.53 8.23
C GLY A 21 -16.32 -0.71 7.00
N ILE A 22 -16.70 0.56 7.16
CA ILE A 22 -17.10 1.47 6.09
C ILE A 22 -16.06 2.61 6.01
N LEU A 23 -15.50 2.86 4.82
CA LEU A 23 -14.63 4.00 4.57
C LEU A 23 -15.48 5.27 4.51
N GLU A 24 -15.41 6.10 5.55
CA GLU A 24 -16.19 7.35 5.68
C GLU A 24 -15.40 8.60 5.27
N GLY A 25 -14.06 8.53 5.29
CA GLY A 25 -13.20 9.63 4.89
C GLY A 25 -12.05 9.13 4.01
N PHE A 26 -11.83 9.79 2.88
CA PHE A 26 -10.72 9.52 1.99
C PHE A 26 -10.18 10.83 1.41
N GLU A 27 -8.85 10.94 1.40
CA GLU A 27 -8.09 12.01 0.75
C GLU A 27 -6.87 11.45 0.05
N SER A 28 -6.52 12.03 -1.08
CA SER A 28 -5.26 11.73 -1.75
C SER A 28 -4.66 12.97 -2.39
N ALA A 29 -3.32 12.99 -2.45
CA ALA A 29 -2.58 14.07 -3.08
C ALA A 29 -1.40 13.51 -3.88
N GLU A 30 -1.23 14.00 -5.10
CA GLU A 30 -0.09 13.67 -5.94
C GLU A 30 1.14 14.52 -5.57
N GLY A 31 2.34 13.94 -5.69
CA GLY A 31 3.60 14.62 -5.52
C GLY A 31 4.49 14.00 -4.44
N LEU A 32 5.67 14.61 -4.23
CA LEU A 32 6.71 14.06 -3.34
C LEU A 32 6.83 14.81 -1.99
N ARG A 33 5.90 15.68 -1.66
CA ARG A 33 5.94 16.51 -0.44
C ARG A 33 5.18 15.88 0.73
N HIS A 34 5.22 14.55 0.85
CA HIS A 34 4.42 13.81 1.83
C HIS A 34 4.66 14.27 3.26
N ALA A 35 5.91 14.58 3.64
CA ALA A 35 6.23 15.07 4.99
C ALA A 35 5.53 16.38 5.33
N GLU A 36 5.31 17.26 4.33
CA GLU A 36 4.71 18.57 4.54
C GLU A 36 3.18 18.52 4.61
N ILE A 37 2.56 17.59 3.85
CA ILE A 37 1.10 17.58 3.67
C ILE A 37 0.39 16.44 4.40
N LEU A 38 1.10 15.43 4.94
CA LEU A 38 0.46 14.24 5.55
C LEU A 38 -0.51 14.63 6.67
N ILE A 39 -0.12 15.50 7.58
CA ILE A 39 -0.98 15.87 8.71
C ILE A 39 -2.24 16.62 8.24
N SER A 40 -2.09 17.58 7.34
CA SER A 40 -3.25 18.30 6.79
C SER A 40 -4.16 17.39 5.96
N THR A 41 -3.61 16.37 5.29
CA THR A 41 -4.40 15.37 4.56
C THR A 41 -5.16 14.46 5.54
N ILE A 42 -4.56 14.10 6.68
CA ILE A 42 -5.25 13.38 7.75
C ILE A 42 -6.42 14.22 8.31
N GLU A 43 -6.18 15.49 8.61
CA GLU A 43 -7.23 16.40 9.09
C GLU A 43 -8.37 16.54 8.08
N ALA A 44 -8.07 16.63 6.78
CA ALA A 44 -9.07 16.69 5.73
C ALA A 44 -9.90 15.41 5.63
N ALA A 45 -9.27 14.23 5.69
CA ALA A 45 -9.96 12.93 5.65
C ALA A 45 -10.90 12.75 6.86
N LEU A 46 -10.42 13.07 8.06
CA LEU A 46 -11.24 13.02 9.28
C LEU A 46 -12.37 14.07 9.25
N GLY A 47 -12.08 15.28 8.76
CA GLY A 47 -13.05 16.36 8.65
C GLY A 47 -14.24 16.02 7.74
N LYS A 48 -14.02 15.29 6.65
CA LYS A 48 -15.10 14.77 5.78
C LYS A 48 -16.09 13.89 6.51
N ALA A 49 -15.59 13.08 7.43
CA ALA A 49 -16.37 12.14 8.22
C ALA A 49 -16.89 12.74 9.54
N GLY A 50 -16.54 13.99 9.87
CA GLY A 50 -16.84 14.59 11.16
C GLY A 50 -16.18 13.87 12.34
N ALA A 51 -15.07 13.17 12.09
CA ALA A 51 -14.32 12.40 13.08
C ALA A 51 -13.12 13.20 13.61
N ARG A 52 -12.63 12.79 14.79
CA ARG A 52 -11.49 13.40 15.46
C ARG A 52 -10.41 12.35 15.69
N LEU A 53 -9.16 12.77 15.81
CA LEU A 53 -8.03 11.86 16.06
C LEU A 53 -8.21 11.03 17.36
N GLU A 54 -8.87 11.61 18.35
CA GLU A 54 -9.16 10.96 19.64
C GLU A 54 -10.14 9.80 19.53
N ASP A 55 -10.95 9.77 18.46
CA ASP A 55 -11.94 8.72 18.21
C ASP A 55 -11.32 7.45 17.61
N MET A 56 -10.04 7.49 17.24
CA MET A 56 -9.37 6.36 16.61
C MET A 56 -9.11 5.23 17.59
N ASP A 57 -9.33 3.99 17.11
CA ASP A 57 -8.99 2.76 17.82
C ASP A 57 -7.66 2.17 17.34
N LEU A 58 -7.29 2.45 16.08
CA LEU A 58 -6.10 1.90 15.42
C LEU A 58 -5.52 2.90 14.42
N PHE A 59 -4.19 3.03 14.43
CA PHE A 59 -3.44 3.72 13.39
C PHE A 59 -2.75 2.69 12.48
N ALA A 60 -2.81 2.89 11.18
CA ALA A 60 -2.17 2.01 10.21
C ALA A 60 -1.34 2.82 9.20
N CYS A 61 -0.20 2.27 8.80
CA CYS A 61 0.60 2.84 7.72
C CYS A 61 1.09 1.75 6.77
N SER A 62 1.46 2.14 5.55
CA SER A 62 2.16 1.24 4.66
C SER A 62 3.57 0.96 5.20
N ARG A 63 3.94 -0.35 5.25
CA ARG A 63 5.31 -0.78 5.56
C ARG A 63 6.18 -0.90 4.32
N GLY A 64 5.60 -0.67 3.13
CA GLY A 64 6.27 -0.82 1.85
C GLY A 64 5.86 -2.09 1.09
N PRO A 65 6.62 -2.42 0.05
CA PRO A 65 7.79 -1.70 -0.45
C PRO A 65 7.47 -0.32 -1.03
N GLY A 66 8.49 0.50 -1.30
CA GLY A 66 8.31 1.81 -1.93
C GLY A 66 9.41 2.82 -1.60
N SER A 67 9.08 4.10 -1.67
CA SER A 67 9.99 5.21 -1.40
C SER A 67 10.63 5.12 -0.02
N PHE A 68 11.95 5.10 0.05
CA PHE A 68 12.72 5.02 1.29
C PHE A 68 12.36 6.14 2.29
N MET A 69 12.22 7.37 1.81
CA MET A 69 11.81 8.51 2.65
C MET A 69 10.33 8.38 3.04
N GLY A 70 9.47 8.01 2.09
CA GLY A 70 8.04 7.82 2.34
C GLY A 70 7.77 6.78 3.43
N LEU A 71 8.45 5.63 3.38
CA LEU A 71 8.36 4.59 4.40
C LEU A 71 8.65 5.11 5.81
N ARG A 72 9.70 5.93 5.95
CA ARG A 72 10.09 6.51 7.24
C ARG A 72 9.10 7.55 7.73
N ILE A 73 8.57 8.40 6.83
CA ILE A 73 7.56 9.40 7.15
C ILE A 73 6.30 8.70 7.68
N GLY A 74 5.76 7.74 6.94
CA GLY A 74 4.57 7.01 7.34
C GLY A 74 4.74 6.31 8.68
N LEU A 75 5.80 5.52 8.82
CA LEU A 75 6.06 4.76 10.06
C LEU A 75 6.27 5.66 11.28
N ALA A 76 7.03 6.75 11.13
CA ALA A 76 7.25 7.70 12.21
C ALA A 76 5.93 8.40 12.63
N THR A 77 5.10 8.77 11.66
CA THR A 77 3.80 9.38 11.92
C THR A 77 2.85 8.40 12.62
N ALA A 78 2.76 7.14 12.17
CA ALA A 78 1.92 6.14 12.83
C ALA A 78 2.34 5.91 14.28
N LYS A 79 3.63 5.78 14.55
CA LYS A 79 4.18 5.64 15.91
C LYS A 79 3.91 6.88 16.76
N GLY A 80 4.09 8.08 16.20
CA GLY A 80 3.83 9.34 16.90
C GLY A 80 2.37 9.51 17.30
N LEU A 81 1.44 9.24 16.36
CA LEU A 81 0.01 9.29 16.61
C LEU A 81 -0.43 8.24 17.63
N SER A 82 0.08 7.02 17.50
CA SER A 82 -0.16 5.92 18.46
C SER A 82 0.27 6.31 19.87
N LEU A 83 1.45 6.88 20.03
CA LEU A 83 1.96 7.32 21.32
C LEU A 83 1.11 8.45 21.91
N ALA A 84 0.76 9.46 21.10
CA ALA A 84 -0.02 10.61 21.54
C ALA A 84 -1.44 10.24 21.96
N ALA A 85 -2.08 9.31 21.23
CA ALA A 85 -3.45 8.86 21.50
C ALA A 85 -3.52 7.66 22.47
N ALA A 86 -2.39 7.07 22.86
CA ALA A 86 -2.31 5.82 23.64
C ALA A 86 -3.14 4.68 22.97
N LYS A 87 -3.07 4.56 21.64
CA LYS A 87 -3.78 3.56 20.83
C LYS A 87 -2.77 2.71 20.04
N PRO A 88 -3.13 1.47 19.69
CA PRO A 88 -2.26 0.61 18.88
C PRO A 88 -2.01 1.17 17.48
N TRP A 89 -0.91 0.71 16.88
CA TRP A 89 -0.63 0.91 15.48
C TRP A 89 -0.15 -0.40 14.84
N VAL A 90 -0.33 -0.52 13.53
CA VAL A 90 0.17 -1.62 12.70
C VAL A 90 0.73 -1.10 11.38
N SER A 91 1.43 -1.95 10.68
CA SER A 91 1.87 -1.65 9.31
C SER A 91 1.49 -2.76 8.34
N VAL A 92 1.01 -2.38 7.16
CA VAL A 92 0.49 -3.28 6.12
C VAL A 92 1.30 -3.10 4.84
N SER A 93 1.52 -4.17 4.08
CA SER A 93 2.14 -4.03 2.76
C SER A 93 1.18 -3.34 1.79
N TYR A 94 1.69 -2.36 1.03
CA TYR A 94 0.93 -1.77 -0.06
C TYR A 94 0.54 -2.81 -1.12
N LEU A 95 1.45 -3.73 -1.45
CA LEU A 95 1.19 -4.78 -2.45
C LEU A 95 0.04 -5.69 -2.01
N ASP A 96 -0.03 -6.03 -0.71
CA ASP A 96 -1.14 -6.81 -0.16
C ASP A 96 -2.47 -6.04 -0.24
N ALA A 97 -2.45 -4.74 0.05
CA ALA A 97 -3.64 -3.90 -0.02
C ALA A 97 -4.15 -3.74 -1.46
N ALA A 98 -3.25 -3.50 -2.42
CA ALA A 98 -3.61 -3.41 -3.83
C ALA A 98 -4.18 -4.72 -4.37
N ALA A 99 -3.60 -5.86 -3.98
CA ALA A 99 -4.11 -7.17 -4.36
C ALA A 99 -5.46 -7.49 -3.70
N ALA A 100 -5.67 -7.10 -2.43
CA ALA A 100 -6.92 -7.30 -1.72
C ALA A 100 -8.07 -6.43 -2.27
N ALA A 101 -7.75 -5.29 -2.86
CA ALA A 101 -8.73 -4.45 -3.57
C ALA A 101 -9.15 -5.04 -4.93
N TYR A 102 -8.43 -6.02 -5.45
CA TYR A 102 -8.73 -6.68 -6.72
C TYR A 102 -9.70 -7.85 -6.52
N CYS A 103 -10.83 -7.79 -7.22
CA CYS A 103 -11.88 -8.80 -7.11
C CYS A 103 -11.85 -9.87 -8.22
N GLY A 104 -10.84 -9.87 -9.09
CA GLY A 104 -10.73 -10.81 -10.19
C GLY A 104 -10.11 -12.16 -9.78
N GLU A 105 -10.20 -13.15 -10.67
CA GLU A 105 -9.67 -14.50 -10.44
C GLU A 105 -8.30 -14.75 -11.08
N ASP A 106 -7.86 -13.84 -11.96
CA ASP A 106 -6.58 -13.95 -12.67
C ASP A 106 -5.40 -13.81 -11.67
N LEU A 107 -4.21 -14.18 -12.13
CA LEU A 107 -2.99 -13.89 -11.39
C LEU A 107 -2.82 -12.37 -11.30
N ALA A 108 -2.94 -11.84 -10.09
CA ALA A 108 -2.80 -10.42 -9.83
C ALA A 108 -1.36 -10.08 -9.41
N ILE A 109 -0.80 -9.04 -10.01
CA ILE A 109 0.58 -8.61 -9.72
C ILE A 109 0.60 -7.10 -9.50
N PRO A 110 0.48 -6.64 -8.25
CA PRO A 110 0.71 -5.24 -7.93
C PRO A 110 2.17 -4.86 -8.14
N LEU A 111 2.39 -3.69 -8.75
CA LEU A 111 3.70 -3.15 -9.11
C LEU A 111 3.93 -1.77 -8.49
N ILE A 112 5.14 -1.57 -7.97
CA ILE A 112 5.68 -0.27 -7.58
C ILE A 112 7.03 -0.08 -8.27
N ASP A 113 7.29 1.09 -8.82
CA ASP A 113 8.57 1.42 -9.46
C ASP A 113 9.74 1.36 -8.45
N ALA A 114 10.63 0.40 -8.64
CA ALA A 114 11.86 0.25 -7.87
C ALA A 114 13.05 0.98 -8.51
N ARG A 115 12.80 1.80 -9.54
CA ARG A 115 13.78 2.50 -10.35
C ARG A 115 14.73 1.56 -11.13
N LYS A 116 15.51 2.09 -12.04
CA LYS A 116 16.51 1.34 -12.82
C LYS A 116 15.90 0.15 -13.59
N ASN A 117 14.70 0.35 -14.17
CA ASN A 117 13.95 -0.67 -14.91
C ASN A 117 13.64 -1.94 -14.07
N ARG A 118 13.37 -1.73 -12.80
CA ARG A 118 12.96 -2.76 -11.83
C ARG A 118 11.66 -2.38 -11.18
N VAL A 119 10.97 -3.37 -10.66
CA VAL A 119 9.73 -3.19 -9.91
C VAL A 119 9.79 -3.94 -8.58
N TYR A 120 9.13 -3.41 -7.58
CA TYR A 120 8.69 -4.18 -6.45
C TYR A 120 7.36 -4.84 -6.82
N ALA A 121 7.27 -6.15 -6.62
CA ALA A 121 6.11 -6.93 -7.02
C ALA A 121 5.86 -8.09 -6.06
N ALA A 122 4.67 -8.65 -6.11
CA ALA A 122 4.35 -9.94 -5.53
C ALA A 122 3.20 -10.58 -6.32
N PHE A 123 3.08 -11.90 -6.26
CA PHE A 123 2.07 -12.65 -6.99
C PHE A 123 0.90 -12.98 -6.07
N TYR A 124 -0.33 -12.83 -6.56
CA TYR A 124 -1.55 -13.14 -5.81
C TYR A 124 -2.54 -13.93 -6.66
N ARG A 125 -3.15 -14.94 -6.07
CA ARG A 125 -4.33 -15.60 -6.63
C ARG A 125 -5.47 -15.54 -5.61
N ARG A 126 -6.62 -15.03 -6.03
CA ARG A 126 -7.81 -14.90 -5.18
C ARG A 126 -7.49 -14.22 -3.84
N GLY A 127 -6.72 -13.15 -3.89
CA GLY A 127 -6.31 -12.37 -2.72
C GLY A 127 -5.20 -12.99 -1.85
N ALA A 128 -4.82 -14.25 -2.08
CA ALA A 128 -3.74 -14.90 -1.35
C ALA A 128 -2.39 -14.70 -2.05
N ARG A 129 -1.38 -14.26 -1.31
CA ARG A 129 -0.02 -14.09 -1.82
C ARG A 129 0.66 -15.44 -2.07
N ILE A 130 1.33 -15.53 -3.23
CA ILE A 130 2.10 -16.70 -3.66
C ILE A 130 3.58 -16.32 -3.60
N GLY A 131 4.33 -16.91 -2.67
CA GLY A 131 5.78 -16.66 -2.52
C GLY A 131 6.10 -15.34 -1.82
N GLU A 132 7.29 -14.80 -2.11
CA GLU A 132 7.86 -13.66 -1.43
C GLU A 132 7.58 -12.34 -2.17
N TYR A 133 7.83 -11.21 -1.50
CA TYR A 133 7.92 -9.91 -2.16
C TYR A 133 9.22 -9.84 -2.96
N LEU A 134 9.16 -9.28 -4.16
CA LEU A 134 10.24 -9.26 -5.11
C LEU A 134 10.73 -7.84 -5.40
N ASP A 135 12.04 -7.67 -5.50
CA ASP A 135 12.70 -6.61 -6.24
C ASP A 135 13.26 -7.24 -7.52
N ILE A 136 12.61 -7.03 -8.66
CA ILE A 136 12.87 -7.76 -9.89
C ILE A 136 12.96 -6.83 -11.10
N ALA A 137 13.88 -7.13 -12.03
CA ALA A 137 13.90 -6.44 -13.32
C ALA A 137 12.62 -6.77 -14.10
N VAL A 138 12.05 -5.77 -14.81
CA VAL A 138 10.81 -5.95 -15.59
C VAL A 138 10.95 -7.11 -16.59
N SER A 139 12.10 -7.24 -17.27
CA SER A 139 12.34 -8.35 -18.20
C SER A 139 12.28 -9.72 -17.52
N ARG A 140 12.85 -9.84 -16.31
CA ARG A 140 12.81 -11.09 -15.55
C ARG A 140 11.43 -11.42 -15.01
N LEU A 141 10.65 -10.39 -14.65
CA LEU A 141 9.25 -10.58 -14.30
C LEU A 141 8.47 -11.16 -15.48
N MET A 142 8.67 -10.62 -16.70
CA MET A 142 8.00 -11.12 -17.90
C MET A 142 8.45 -12.55 -18.26
N GLU A 143 9.72 -12.90 -18.07
CA GLU A 143 10.21 -14.27 -18.24
C GLU A 143 9.54 -15.24 -17.26
N ALA A 144 9.39 -14.83 -15.97
CA ALA A 144 8.72 -15.63 -14.95
C ALA A 144 7.23 -15.90 -15.27
N LEU A 145 6.61 -15.00 -16.04
CA LEU A 145 5.21 -15.10 -16.45
C LEU A 145 5.03 -15.80 -17.82
N ALA A 146 6.09 -16.38 -18.37
CA ALA A 146 6.06 -16.95 -19.73
C ALA A 146 4.99 -18.06 -19.91
N GLN A 147 4.64 -18.77 -18.87
CA GLN A 147 3.68 -19.87 -18.86
C GLN A 147 2.28 -19.48 -18.35
N GLU A 148 2.08 -18.21 -17.96
CA GLU A 148 0.79 -17.74 -17.47
C GLU A 148 -0.07 -17.27 -18.64
N ASP A 149 -1.33 -17.71 -18.68
CA ASP A 149 -2.27 -17.35 -19.74
C ASP A 149 -2.95 -16.00 -19.46
N ARG A 150 -3.23 -15.72 -18.18
CA ARG A 150 -3.98 -14.53 -17.76
C ARG A 150 -3.34 -13.89 -16.55
N VAL A 151 -2.96 -12.62 -16.72
CA VAL A 151 -2.30 -11.81 -15.69
C VAL A 151 -2.91 -10.41 -15.66
N THR A 152 -3.24 -9.93 -14.48
CA THR A 152 -3.66 -8.55 -14.26
C THR A 152 -2.63 -7.82 -13.42
N PHE A 153 -2.01 -6.80 -14.00
CA PHE A 153 -1.09 -5.90 -13.31
C PHE A 153 -1.87 -4.79 -12.62
N LEU A 154 -1.49 -4.48 -11.39
CA LEU A 154 -2.15 -3.53 -10.49
C LEU A 154 -1.13 -2.50 -9.97
N GLY A 155 -1.64 -1.48 -9.30
CA GLY A 155 -0.81 -0.52 -8.58
C GLY A 155 -0.44 0.73 -9.38
N PRO A 156 0.23 1.70 -8.72
CA PRO A 156 0.45 3.03 -9.27
C PRO A 156 1.38 3.04 -10.47
N ASP A 157 2.25 2.04 -10.58
CA ASP A 157 3.28 1.97 -11.62
C ASP A 157 3.07 0.78 -12.58
N ALA A 158 1.85 0.22 -12.64
CA ALA A 158 1.52 -0.91 -13.54
C ALA A 158 1.76 -0.56 -15.02
N ASP A 159 1.73 0.71 -15.39
CA ASP A 159 2.02 1.17 -16.75
C ASP A 159 3.47 0.88 -17.21
N LEU A 160 4.39 0.57 -16.32
CA LEU A 160 5.74 0.14 -16.67
C LEU A 160 5.80 -1.15 -17.50
N VAL A 161 4.73 -1.94 -17.49
CA VAL A 161 4.62 -3.17 -18.27
C VAL A 161 3.65 -3.07 -19.45
N ARG A 162 3.22 -1.86 -19.82
CA ARG A 162 2.21 -1.61 -20.87
C ARG A 162 2.58 -2.24 -22.21
N ASP A 163 3.81 -2.06 -22.65
CA ASP A 163 4.27 -2.59 -23.94
C ASP A 163 4.24 -4.12 -23.96
N PHE A 164 4.62 -4.76 -22.87
CA PHE A 164 4.56 -6.22 -22.74
C PHE A 164 3.11 -6.73 -22.73
N CYS A 165 2.18 -6.01 -22.11
CA CYS A 165 0.77 -6.36 -22.13
C CYS A 165 0.17 -6.23 -23.54
N ALA A 166 0.62 -5.27 -24.34
CA ALA A 166 0.15 -5.11 -25.72
C ALA A 166 0.56 -6.29 -26.64
N GLU A 167 1.64 -6.97 -26.31
CA GLU A 167 2.18 -8.11 -27.08
C GLU A 167 1.59 -9.46 -26.63
N ARG A 168 0.87 -9.52 -25.51
CA ARG A 168 0.36 -10.77 -24.93
C ARG A 168 -1.14 -10.71 -24.65
N ALA A 169 -1.92 -11.43 -25.46
CA ALA A 169 -3.34 -11.64 -25.21
C ALA A 169 -3.54 -12.30 -23.81
N GLY A 170 -4.41 -11.74 -22.99
CA GLY A 170 -4.65 -12.22 -21.63
C GLY A 170 -3.86 -11.48 -20.53
N PHE A 171 -2.89 -10.63 -20.88
CA PHE A 171 -2.24 -9.71 -19.96
C PHE A 171 -2.99 -8.38 -19.99
N SER A 172 -3.28 -7.85 -18.82
CA SER A 172 -4.03 -6.62 -18.69
C SER A 172 -3.46 -5.73 -17.58
N ILE A 173 -3.71 -4.44 -17.69
CA ILE A 173 -3.44 -3.46 -16.64
C ILE A 173 -4.78 -2.96 -16.14
N LEU A 174 -5.01 -3.10 -14.84
CA LEU A 174 -6.16 -2.50 -14.19
C LEU A 174 -5.74 -1.17 -13.57
N GLN A 175 -6.42 -0.10 -13.97
CA GLN A 175 -6.18 1.20 -13.36
C GLN A 175 -6.55 1.15 -11.89
N GLU A 176 -5.62 1.61 -11.06
CA GLU A 176 -5.80 1.62 -9.62
C GLU A 176 -6.96 2.52 -9.19
N ASN A 177 -7.76 2.03 -8.26
CA ASN A 177 -8.68 2.82 -7.47
C ASN A 177 -8.07 3.05 -6.07
N PRO A 178 -7.48 4.23 -5.78
CA PRO A 178 -6.79 4.48 -4.52
C PRO A 178 -7.69 4.38 -3.29
N GLU A 179 -8.98 4.71 -3.45
CA GLU A 179 -9.97 4.59 -2.38
C GLU A 179 -10.21 3.13 -2.01
N ALA A 180 -10.37 2.25 -3.00
CA ALA A 180 -10.52 0.80 -2.77
C ALA A 180 -9.25 0.18 -2.15
N VAL A 181 -8.06 0.63 -2.56
CA VAL A 181 -6.80 0.18 -1.96
C VAL A 181 -6.72 0.63 -0.50
N MET A 182 -7.13 1.86 -0.18
CA MET A 182 -7.14 2.36 1.20
C MET A 182 -8.18 1.64 2.07
N GLU A 183 -9.35 1.32 1.53
CA GLU A 183 -10.33 0.48 2.21
C GLU A 183 -9.76 -0.91 2.52
N ALA A 184 -9.11 -1.54 1.55
CA ALA A 184 -8.43 -2.83 1.75
C ALA A 184 -7.31 -2.74 2.79
N MET A 185 -6.53 -1.64 2.78
CA MET A 185 -5.49 -1.41 3.78
C MET A 185 -6.06 -1.32 5.20
N CYS A 186 -7.18 -0.63 5.40
CA CYS A 186 -7.86 -0.57 6.70
C CYS A 186 -8.32 -1.96 7.17
N ARG A 187 -8.92 -2.77 6.28
CA ARG A 187 -9.34 -4.14 6.61
C ARG A 187 -8.17 -5.05 6.95
N LEU A 188 -7.08 -4.96 6.20
CA LEU A 188 -5.85 -5.70 6.49
C LEU A 188 -5.21 -5.24 7.81
N ALA A 189 -5.29 -3.95 8.13
CA ALA A 189 -4.79 -3.42 9.40
C ALA A 189 -5.54 -4.00 10.60
N GLU A 190 -6.88 -4.12 10.52
CA GLU A 190 -7.70 -4.76 11.54
C GLU A 190 -7.29 -6.23 11.73
N SER A 191 -7.19 -6.98 10.63
CA SER A 191 -6.75 -8.39 10.64
C SER A 191 -5.32 -8.55 11.16
N THR A 192 -4.39 -7.64 10.79
CA THR A 192 -3.01 -7.66 11.27
C THR A 192 -2.96 -7.46 12.79
N LEU A 193 -3.75 -6.51 13.32
CA LEU A 193 -3.82 -6.29 14.76
C LEU A 193 -4.33 -7.53 15.50
N GLU A 194 -5.33 -8.21 14.96
CA GLU A 194 -5.91 -9.43 15.56
C GLU A 194 -4.95 -10.62 15.55
N GLN A 195 -4.18 -10.79 14.47
CA GLN A 195 -3.32 -11.96 14.26
C GLN A 195 -1.92 -11.78 14.81
N GLU A 196 -1.33 -10.60 14.65
CA GLU A 196 0.07 -10.33 14.98
C GLU A 196 0.22 -9.43 16.23
N GLY A 197 -0.86 -8.77 16.63
CA GLY A 197 -0.83 -7.76 17.70
C GLY A 197 -0.31 -6.40 17.21
N PRO A 198 -0.17 -5.44 18.13
CA PRO A 198 0.29 -4.10 17.80
C PRO A 198 1.76 -4.07 17.41
N GLY A 199 2.12 -3.14 16.54
CA GLY A 199 3.50 -2.86 16.17
C GLY A 199 4.34 -2.47 17.37
N SER A 200 5.57 -2.96 17.41
CA SER A 200 6.52 -2.67 18.49
C SER A 200 7.34 -1.39 18.18
N PRO A 201 7.97 -0.76 19.17
CA PRO A 201 8.91 0.34 18.93
C PRO A 201 10.03 -0.01 17.96
N GLY A 202 10.47 -1.28 17.95
CA GLY A 202 11.50 -1.80 17.06
C GLY A 202 11.03 -2.18 15.66
N SER A 203 9.71 -2.22 15.41
CA SER A 203 9.19 -2.52 14.07
C SER A 203 9.67 -1.46 13.07
N GLY A 204 10.25 -1.92 11.96
CA GLY A 204 10.81 -1.10 10.89
C GLY A 204 10.04 -1.23 9.58
N PRO A 205 10.40 -0.44 8.57
CA PRO A 205 9.88 -0.58 7.23
C PRO A 205 10.42 -1.84 6.54
N MET A 206 9.69 -2.35 5.56
CA MET A 206 10.12 -3.46 4.73
C MET A 206 11.01 -2.93 3.60
N TYR A 207 12.30 -3.12 3.75
CA TYR A 207 13.27 -2.80 2.69
C TYR A 207 13.55 -4.05 1.86
N LEU A 208 13.12 -4.09 0.60
CA LEU A 208 13.46 -5.15 -0.34
C LEU A 208 14.82 -4.90 -1.01
N ARG A 209 15.35 -3.69 -0.89
CA ARG A 209 16.67 -3.27 -1.31
C ARG A 209 17.28 -2.34 -0.26
N GLU A 210 18.57 -2.45 -0.05
CA GLU A 210 19.30 -1.43 0.71
C GLU A 210 19.27 -0.09 -0.01
N PRO A 211 19.19 1.03 0.74
CA PRO A 211 19.24 2.35 0.13
C PRO A 211 20.57 2.54 -0.62
N ASP A 212 20.50 3.07 -1.85
CA ASP A 212 21.68 3.54 -2.57
C ASP A 212 22.26 4.73 -1.78
N ILE A 213 23.26 4.48 -0.96
CA ILE A 213 24.04 5.52 -0.31
C ILE A 213 25.09 5.93 -1.35
N GLY A 214 24.74 6.87 -2.24
CA GLY A 214 25.65 7.51 -3.17
C GLY A 214 26.61 8.43 -2.48
#